data_77f0efc7fb4dfa2d1694988bb6dfb394
#
_entry.id   77f0efc7fb4dfa2d1694988bb6dfb394
#
_cell.length_a   1.000
_cell.length_b   1.000
_cell.length_c   1.000
_cell.angle_alpha   90.00
_cell.angle_beta   90.00
_cell.angle_gamma   90.00
#
_symmetry.space_group_name_H-M   'P 1'
#
loop_
_entity.id
_entity.type
_entity.pdbx_description
1 polymer ?
#
loop_
_entity_poly.entity_id
_entity_poly.type
_entity_poly.pdbx_seq_one_letter_code
_entity_poly.pdbx_strand_id
1 'polypeptide(L)'
;MILIDQASVDDAAALTALINKAYRGKSAEKGWTTESHLLDGLRIDEETLMAYILDKDTTILKCIINNELTGCVYLNQDNTDLYFGMLTVDPDKQNTGTGKLLLKHVEWFAKERSCTRVHMTVISVRDELIAWYERRGFKNTGEVKPFPTDTKFGVQKQPLQLIVMEKPI
;
A
#
# COMPACT_ATOMS: atom_id res chain seq x y z
N MET A 1 21.43 4.20 -7.23
CA MET A 1 21.43 3.43 -5.95
C MET A 1 19.97 3.29 -5.48
N ILE A 2 19.61 2.11 -5.03
CA ILE A 2 18.27 1.81 -4.52
C ILE A 2 18.40 1.47 -3.04
N LEU A 3 17.60 2.11 -2.20
CA LEU A 3 17.54 1.85 -0.76
C LEU A 3 16.10 1.58 -0.37
N ILE A 4 15.84 0.47 0.34
CA ILE A 4 14.58 0.23 1.03
C ILE A 4 14.90 0.17 2.51
N ASP A 5 14.25 1.02 3.29
CA ASP A 5 14.51 1.19 4.70
C ASP A 5 13.21 1.49 5.46
N GLN A 6 13.25 1.34 6.76
CA GLN A 6 12.14 1.71 7.64
C GLN A 6 12.03 3.22 7.74
N ALA A 7 10.81 3.73 7.58
CA ALA A 7 10.52 5.14 7.76
C ALA A 7 10.57 5.55 9.23
N SER A 8 10.98 6.78 9.46
CA SER A 8 10.93 7.46 10.77
C SER A 8 9.93 8.61 10.76
N VAL A 9 9.71 9.23 11.92
CA VAL A 9 8.80 10.38 12.03
C VAL A 9 9.21 11.54 11.13
N ASP A 10 10.49 11.69 10.84
CA ASP A 10 11.00 12.73 9.94
C ASP A 10 10.55 12.53 8.49
N ASP A 11 10.14 11.33 8.13
CA ASP A 11 9.65 10.99 6.79
C ASP A 11 8.14 11.25 6.62
N ALA A 12 7.41 11.52 7.70
CA ALA A 12 5.95 11.54 7.70
C ALA A 12 5.35 12.53 6.69
N ALA A 13 5.86 13.75 6.62
CA ALA A 13 5.36 14.77 5.69
C ALA A 13 5.57 14.36 4.23
N ALA A 14 6.76 13.90 3.87
CA ALA A 14 7.08 13.49 2.50
C ALA A 14 6.30 12.24 2.07
N LEU A 15 6.15 11.27 2.97
CA LEU A 15 5.37 10.07 2.72
C LEU A 15 3.88 10.37 2.55
N THR A 16 3.32 11.24 3.38
CA THR A 16 1.92 11.67 3.25
C THR A 16 1.66 12.30 1.89
N ALA A 17 2.54 13.20 1.45
CA ALA A 17 2.45 13.84 0.14
C ALA A 17 2.53 12.81 -0.99
N LEU A 18 3.45 11.85 -0.91
CA LEU A 18 3.62 10.80 -1.91
C LEU A 18 2.38 9.89 -2.01
N ILE A 19 1.85 9.43 -0.88
CA ILE A 19 0.68 8.55 -0.85
C ILE A 19 -0.53 9.24 -1.47
N ASN A 20 -0.81 10.47 -1.07
CA ASN A 20 -1.94 11.21 -1.63
C ASN A 20 -1.76 11.52 -3.12
N LYS A 21 -0.56 11.85 -3.55
CA LYS A 21 -0.22 12.05 -4.96
C LYS A 21 -0.50 10.80 -5.80
N ALA A 22 -0.19 9.63 -5.27
CA ALA A 22 -0.32 8.36 -5.99
C ALA A 22 -1.77 7.84 -6.05
N TYR A 23 -2.55 8.05 -5.00
CA TYR A 23 -3.89 7.46 -4.87
C TYR A 23 -5.03 8.39 -5.24
N ARG A 24 -4.87 9.70 -5.06
CA ARG A 24 -6.00 10.64 -5.13
C ARG A 24 -5.71 11.84 -6.01
N GLY A 25 -6.80 12.40 -6.57
CA GLY A 25 -6.75 13.60 -7.41
C GLY A 25 -6.14 13.36 -8.79
N LYS A 26 -5.95 14.47 -9.53
CA LYS A 26 -5.47 14.43 -10.92
C LYS A 26 -4.04 13.90 -11.06
N SER A 27 -3.19 14.15 -10.08
CA SER A 27 -1.81 13.64 -10.09
C SER A 27 -1.73 12.12 -10.11
N ALA A 28 -2.72 11.44 -9.52
CA ALA A 28 -2.79 9.99 -9.47
C ALA A 28 -3.24 9.34 -10.78
N GLU A 29 -3.98 10.05 -11.64
CA GLU A 29 -4.62 9.49 -12.84
C GLU A 29 -3.63 8.83 -13.82
N LYS A 30 -2.39 9.29 -13.87
CA LYS A 30 -1.34 8.71 -14.70
C LYS A 30 -0.66 7.48 -14.11
N GLY A 31 -0.94 7.13 -12.85
CA GLY A 31 -0.36 5.99 -12.16
C GLY A 31 -1.33 4.81 -12.05
N TRP A 32 -0.80 3.59 -11.91
CA TRP A 32 -1.60 2.37 -11.79
C TRP A 32 -2.21 2.16 -10.39
N THR A 33 -1.71 2.89 -9.38
CA THR A 33 -2.26 2.81 -8.01
C THR A 33 -3.44 3.74 -7.78
N THR A 34 -3.83 4.54 -8.76
CA THR A 34 -4.89 5.55 -8.63
C THR A 34 -6.23 4.97 -8.18
N GLU A 35 -6.88 5.69 -7.28
CA GLU A 35 -8.27 5.48 -6.86
C GLU A 35 -9.13 6.71 -7.15
N SER A 36 -8.62 7.66 -7.93
CA SER A 36 -9.26 8.96 -8.14
C SER A 36 -10.64 8.88 -8.78
N HIS A 37 -10.91 7.84 -9.56
CA HIS A 37 -12.22 7.58 -10.18
C HIS A 37 -13.21 6.86 -9.25
N LEU A 38 -12.75 6.38 -8.10
CA LEU A 38 -13.56 5.61 -7.13
C LEU A 38 -13.80 6.36 -5.83
N LEU A 39 -12.86 7.21 -5.42
CA LEU A 39 -12.83 7.87 -4.11
C LEU A 39 -12.37 9.32 -4.24
N ASP A 40 -13.07 10.19 -3.53
CA ASP A 40 -12.66 11.58 -3.33
C ASP A 40 -12.01 11.76 -1.95
N GLY A 41 -11.26 12.84 -1.78
CA GLY A 41 -10.60 13.21 -0.53
C GLY A 41 -9.21 12.60 -0.37
N LEU A 42 -8.62 12.80 0.80
CA LEU A 42 -7.28 12.31 1.10
C LEU A 42 -7.26 10.79 1.32
N ARG A 43 -6.18 10.14 0.92
CA ARG A 43 -5.92 8.74 1.28
C ARG A 43 -5.46 8.61 2.74
N ILE A 44 -4.66 9.57 3.21
CA ILE A 44 -4.14 9.62 4.57
C ILE A 44 -3.79 11.05 4.95
N ASP A 45 -3.73 11.37 6.25
CA ASP A 45 -3.14 12.59 6.78
C ASP A 45 -1.82 12.31 7.50
N GLU A 46 -1.03 13.36 7.73
CA GLU A 46 0.28 13.25 8.37
C GLU A 46 0.19 12.74 9.80
N GLU A 47 -0.82 13.18 10.56
CA GLU A 47 -1.03 12.75 11.95
C GLU A 47 -1.27 11.24 12.04
N THR A 48 -2.12 10.70 11.17
CA THR A 48 -2.41 9.26 11.12
C THR A 48 -1.18 8.47 10.69
N LEU A 49 -0.44 8.95 9.68
CA LEU A 49 0.78 8.28 9.23
C LEU A 49 1.85 8.28 10.32
N MET A 50 2.00 9.38 11.04
CA MET A 50 2.91 9.47 12.19
C MET A 50 2.53 8.48 13.29
N ALA A 51 1.24 8.33 13.57
CA ALA A 51 0.75 7.33 14.52
C ALA A 51 1.11 5.90 14.08
N TYR A 52 1.02 5.59 12.80
CA TYR A 52 1.46 4.30 12.25
C TYR A 52 2.96 4.08 12.41
N ILE A 53 3.78 5.10 12.16
CA ILE A 53 5.25 5.02 12.30
C ILE A 53 5.64 4.74 13.76
N LEU A 54 4.91 5.31 14.71
CA LEU A 54 5.17 5.16 16.15
C LEU A 54 4.60 3.87 16.75
N ASP A 55 3.70 3.20 16.05
CA ASP A 55 3.09 1.94 16.53
C ASP A 55 4.13 0.80 16.44
N LYS A 56 4.31 0.07 17.54
CA LYS A 56 5.27 -1.04 17.63
C LYS A 56 4.98 -2.22 16.71
N ASP A 57 3.71 -2.43 16.35
CA ASP A 57 3.27 -3.53 15.50
C ASP A 57 3.21 -3.16 14.01
N THR A 58 3.51 -1.91 13.70
CA THR A 58 3.48 -1.35 12.35
C THR A 58 4.88 -0.97 11.88
N THR A 59 5.15 -1.22 10.61
CA THR A 59 6.35 -0.76 9.93
C THR A 59 5.95 -0.12 8.61
N ILE A 60 6.46 1.07 8.34
CA ILE A 60 6.38 1.67 7.00
C ILE A 60 7.75 1.48 6.34
N LEU A 61 7.79 0.78 5.22
CA LEU A 61 8.99 0.71 4.39
C LEU A 61 8.94 1.82 3.34
N LYS A 62 10.02 2.56 3.19
CA LYS A 62 10.20 3.57 2.14
C LYS A 62 11.21 3.08 1.11
N CYS A 63 10.98 3.42 -0.14
CA CYS A 63 11.89 3.16 -1.25
C CYS A 63 12.48 4.47 -1.74
N ILE A 64 13.80 4.55 -1.75
CA ILE A 64 14.56 5.70 -2.23
C ILE A 64 15.41 5.26 -3.41
N ILE A 65 15.27 5.92 -4.55
CA ILE A 65 16.07 5.68 -5.75
C ILE A 65 16.78 6.97 -6.11
N ASN A 66 18.11 6.92 -6.20
CA ASN A 66 18.95 8.09 -6.52
C ASN A 66 18.64 9.30 -5.64
N ASN A 67 18.51 9.07 -4.32
CA ASN A 67 18.20 10.06 -3.29
C ASN A 67 16.79 10.67 -3.37
N GLU A 68 15.89 10.07 -4.15
CA GLU A 68 14.49 10.51 -4.23
C GLU A 68 13.55 9.45 -3.67
N LEU A 69 12.59 9.88 -2.88
CA LEU A 69 11.52 9.03 -2.37
C LEU A 69 10.59 8.64 -3.52
N THR A 70 10.51 7.34 -3.84
CA THR A 70 9.79 6.82 -5.00
C THR A 70 8.62 5.92 -4.66
N GLY A 71 8.56 5.40 -3.45
CA GLY A 71 7.49 4.50 -3.04
C GLY A 71 7.54 4.18 -1.56
N CYS A 72 6.49 3.52 -1.10
CA CYS A 72 6.40 3.02 0.28
C CYS A 72 5.34 1.92 0.38
N VAL A 73 5.33 1.25 1.53
CA VAL A 73 4.31 0.25 1.87
C VAL A 73 4.13 0.18 3.39
N TYR A 74 2.89 0.03 3.81
CA TYR A 74 2.49 -0.18 5.21
C TYR A 74 2.50 -1.68 5.52
N LEU A 75 3.08 -2.06 6.65
CA LEU A 75 3.12 -3.43 7.16
C LEU A 75 2.58 -3.48 8.59
N ASN A 76 1.77 -4.49 8.87
CA ASN A 76 1.30 -4.78 10.22
C ASN A 76 1.35 -6.29 10.46
N GLN A 77 2.06 -6.71 11.49
CA GLN A 77 2.19 -8.12 11.85
C GLN A 77 1.21 -8.46 12.97
N ASP A 78 0.46 -9.53 12.76
CA ASP A 78 -0.37 -10.17 13.79
C ASP A 78 -0.01 -11.66 13.85
N ASN A 79 0.73 -12.04 14.89
CA ASN A 79 1.26 -13.39 15.06
C ASN A 79 2.09 -13.84 13.83
N THR A 80 1.61 -14.83 13.09
CA THR A 80 2.26 -15.38 11.90
C THR A 80 1.71 -14.80 10.60
N ASP A 81 0.82 -13.84 10.67
CA ASP A 81 0.26 -13.15 9.50
C ASP A 81 0.88 -11.77 9.34
N LEU A 82 1.27 -11.43 8.14
CA LEU A 82 1.69 -10.09 7.77
C LEU A 82 0.66 -9.47 6.83
N TYR A 83 0.01 -8.41 7.31
CA TYR A 83 -0.82 -7.55 6.45
C TYR A 83 0.05 -6.46 5.82
N PHE A 84 -0.15 -6.18 4.54
CA PHE A 84 0.38 -4.97 3.94
C PHE A 84 -0.73 -4.14 3.29
N GLY A 85 -0.52 -2.84 3.24
CA GLY A 85 -1.43 -1.89 2.62
C GLY A 85 -0.69 -0.66 2.13
N MET A 86 -1.41 0.23 1.47
CA MET A 86 -0.83 1.46 0.93
C MET A 86 0.46 1.23 0.12
N LEU A 87 0.49 0.17 -0.68
CA LEU A 87 1.60 -0.03 -1.62
C LEU A 87 1.59 1.13 -2.62
N THR A 88 2.58 1.97 -2.53
CA THR A 88 2.62 3.27 -3.20
C THR A 88 3.83 3.36 -4.10
N VAL A 89 3.63 3.81 -5.33
CA VAL A 89 4.71 4.17 -6.27
C VAL A 89 4.40 5.56 -6.82
N ASP A 90 5.42 6.42 -6.85
CA ASP A 90 5.28 7.76 -7.42
C ASP A 90 4.73 7.66 -8.86
N PRO A 91 3.58 8.29 -9.18
CA PRO A 91 2.98 8.21 -10.52
C PRO A 91 3.89 8.75 -11.62
N ASP A 92 4.84 9.62 -11.30
CA ASP A 92 5.83 10.12 -12.26
C ASP A 92 6.98 9.13 -12.53
N LYS A 93 7.06 8.06 -11.72
CA LYS A 93 8.15 7.07 -11.75
C LYS A 93 7.63 5.65 -11.90
N GLN A 94 6.50 5.50 -12.55
CA GLN A 94 5.91 4.20 -12.87
C GLN A 94 6.76 3.41 -13.88
N ASN A 95 6.57 2.09 -13.92
CA ASN A 95 7.29 1.18 -14.81
C ASN A 95 8.80 1.06 -14.53
N THR A 96 9.26 1.46 -13.35
CA THR A 96 10.65 1.32 -12.90
C THR A 96 10.88 0.03 -12.09
N GLY A 97 9.84 -0.76 -11.85
CA GLY A 97 9.91 -1.96 -11.03
C GLY A 97 9.82 -1.70 -9.52
N THR A 98 9.60 -0.47 -9.09
CA THR A 98 9.52 -0.09 -7.66
C THR A 98 8.45 -0.88 -6.91
N GLY A 99 7.24 -1.03 -7.47
CA GLY A 99 6.17 -1.79 -6.82
C GLY A 99 6.53 -3.27 -6.63
N LYS A 100 7.15 -3.89 -7.63
CA LYS A 100 7.63 -5.27 -7.55
C LYS A 100 8.75 -5.42 -6.53
N LEU A 101 9.63 -4.44 -6.44
CA LEU A 101 10.74 -4.43 -5.48
C LEU A 101 10.22 -4.30 -4.05
N LEU A 102 9.27 -3.38 -3.81
CA LEU A 102 8.62 -3.25 -2.51
C LEU A 102 7.92 -4.54 -2.10
N LEU A 103 7.18 -5.17 -3.01
CA LEU A 103 6.48 -6.43 -2.73
C LEU A 103 7.45 -7.56 -2.37
N LYS A 104 8.60 -7.65 -3.03
CA LYS A 104 9.66 -8.60 -2.66
C LYS A 104 10.19 -8.34 -1.24
N HIS A 105 10.32 -7.08 -0.85
CA HIS A 105 10.74 -6.72 0.51
C HIS A 105 9.66 -7.05 1.55
N VAL A 106 8.38 -6.94 1.21
CA VAL A 106 7.28 -7.40 2.06
C VAL A 106 7.42 -8.91 2.33
N GLU A 107 7.66 -9.69 1.29
CA GLU A 107 7.84 -11.15 1.43
C GLU A 107 9.10 -11.50 2.23
N TRP A 108 10.20 -10.80 1.99
CA TRP A 108 11.42 -10.96 2.78
C TRP A 108 11.19 -10.61 4.24
N PHE A 109 10.54 -9.48 4.53
CA PHE A 109 10.18 -9.06 5.88
C PHE A 109 9.33 -10.11 6.60
N ALA A 110 8.36 -10.69 5.90
CA ALA A 110 7.53 -11.76 6.44
C ALA A 110 8.36 -12.98 6.85
N LYS A 111 9.29 -13.40 5.99
CA LYS A 111 10.19 -14.55 6.27
C LYS A 111 11.08 -14.28 7.47
N GLU A 112 11.72 -13.11 7.54
CA GLU A 112 12.59 -12.73 8.65
C GLU A 112 11.86 -12.71 10.01
N ARG A 113 10.55 -12.50 9.98
CA ARG A 113 9.70 -12.46 11.18
C ARG A 113 8.89 -13.73 11.41
N SER A 114 9.25 -14.81 10.72
CA SER A 114 8.57 -16.11 10.84
C SER A 114 7.07 -16.06 10.55
N CYS A 115 6.65 -15.15 9.71
CA CYS A 115 5.28 -15.13 9.21
C CYS A 115 5.10 -16.25 8.19
N THR A 116 3.91 -16.84 8.18
CA THR A 116 3.55 -17.93 7.27
C THR A 116 2.65 -17.48 6.13
N ARG A 117 2.13 -16.27 6.23
CA ARG A 117 1.18 -15.71 5.27
C ARG A 117 1.36 -14.20 5.13
N VAL A 118 1.29 -13.73 3.90
CA VAL A 118 1.14 -12.31 3.57
C VAL A 118 -0.24 -12.11 2.99
N HIS A 119 -0.98 -11.10 3.46
CA HIS A 119 -2.33 -10.81 2.96
C HIS A 119 -2.57 -9.31 2.84
N MET A 120 -3.57 -8.96 2.05
CA MET A 120 -3.97 -7.57 1.81
C MET A 120 -5.42 -7.51 1.32
N THR A 121 -5.95 -6.31 1.19
CA THR A 121 -7.27 -6.07 0.62
C THR A 121 -7.16 -5.24 -0.65
N VAL A 122 -8.05 -5.51 -1.60
CA VAL A 122 -8.16 -4.77 -2.87
C VAL A 122 -9.62 -4.39 -3.09
N ILE A 123 -9.86 -3.20 -3.61
CA ILE A 123 -11.21 -2.80 -4.05
C ILE A 123 -11.63 -3.73 -5.19
N SER A 124 -12.79 -4.37 -5.05
CA SER A 124 -13.23 -5.49 -5.91
C SER A 124 -13.37 -5.16 -7.38
N VAL A 125 -13.54 -3.88 -7.74
CA VAL A 125 -13.68 -3.44 -9.14
C VAL A 125 -12.34 -3.09 -9.81
N ARG A 126 -11.22 -3.22 -9.09
CA ARG A 126 -9.89 -2.94 -9.64
C ARG A 126 -9.28 -4.18 -10.26
N ASP A 127 -9.84 -4.62 -11.38
CA ASP A 127 -9.47 -5.87 -12.05
C ASP A 127 -8.00 -5.94 -12.47
N GLU A 128 -7.44 -4.82 -12.95
CA GLU A 128 -6.03 -4.75 -13.35
C GLU A 128 -5.08 -4.93 -12.17
N LEU A 129 -5.40 -4.36 -11.03
CA LEU A 129 -4.61 -4.48 -9.81
C LEU A 129 -4.71 -5.91 -9.25
N ILE A 130 -5.89 -6.49 -9.24
CA ILE A 130 -6.11 -7.88 -8.83
C ILE A 130 -5.25 -8.81 -9.70
N ALA A 131 -5.30 -8.65 -11.03
CA ALA A 131 -4.49 -9.43 -11.96
C ALA A 131 -2.98 -9.24 -11.72
N TRP A 132 -2.55 -8.02 -11.38
CA TRP A 132 -1.15 -7.75 -11.05
C TRP A 132 -0.68 -8.54 -9.83
N TYR A 133 -1.51 -8.66 -8.79
CA TYR A 133 -1.21 -9.46 -7.61
C TYR A 133 -1.27 -10.96 -7.90
N GLU A 134 -2.25 -11.43 -8.69
CA GLU A 134 -2.35 -12.83 -9.10
C GLU A 134 -1.09 -13.30 -9.82
N ARG A 135 -0.56 -12.49 -10.74
CA ARG A 135 0.70 -12.80 -11.43
C ARG A 135 1.91 -12.93 -10.49
N ARG A 136 1.79 -12.44 -9.26
CA ARG A 136 2.83 -12.51 -8.21
C ARG A 136 2.55 -13.58 -7.16
N GLY A 137 1.57 -14.43 -7.41
CA GLY A 137 1.28 -15.58 -6.58
C GLY A 137 0.24 -15.36 -5.49
N PHE A 138 -0.40 -14.20 -5.45
CA PHE A 138 -1.53 -13.95 -4.56
C PHE A 138 -2.79 -14.61 -5.09
N LYS A 139 -3.64 -15.09 -4.18
CA LYS A 139 -4.92 -15.71 -4.49
C LYS A 139 -6.04 -15.03 -3.74
N ASN A 140 -7.18 -14.86 -4.39
CA ASN A 140 -8.40 -14.42 -3.74
C ASN A 140 -8.86 -15.50 -2.74
N THR A 141 -9.04 -15.12 -1.48
CA THR A 141 -9.49 -16.05 -0.42
C THR A 141 -10.98 -16.37 -0.50
N GLY A 142 -11.75 -15.59 -1.26
CA GLY A 142 -13.21 -15.62 -1.25
C GLY A 142 -13.85 -14.74 -0.16
N GLU A 143 -13.06 -14.20 0.76
CA GLU A 143 -13.55 -13.27 1.77
C GLU A 143 -13.79 -11.90 1.16
N VAL A 144 -14.97 -11.34 1.40
CA VAL A 144 -15.37 -9.99 0.99
C VAL A 144 -15.64 -9.16 2.24
N LYS A 145 -15.06 -7.97 2.29
CA LYS A 145 -15.27 -7.01 3.38
C LYS A 145 -15.98 -5.77 2.86
N PRO A 146 -16.87 -5.15 3.66
CA PRO A 146 -17.43 -3.87 3.29
C PRO A 146 -16.34 -2.81 3.26
N PHE A 147 -16.44 -1.85 2.34
CA PHE A 147 -15.59 -0.67 2.36
C PHE A 147 -15.92 0.15 3.62
N PRO A 148 -14.93 0.71 4.33
CA PRO A 148 -15.17 1.51 5.53
C PRO A 148 -16.15 2.65 5.27
N THR A 149 -17.10 2.87 6.18
CA THR A 149 -18.11 3.94 6.10
C THR A 149 -17.57 5.28 6.60
N ASP A 150 -16.46 5.30 7.32
CA ASP A 150 -15.76 6.52 7.72
C ASP A 150 -15.25 7.23 6.45
N THR A 151 -15.59 8.51 6.29
CA THR A 151 -15.24 9.30 5.12
C THR A 151 -13.94 10.08 5.28
N LYS A 152 -13.23 9.92 6.41
CA LYS A 152 -11.99 10.67 6.68
C LYS A 152 -10.94 10.46 5.58
N PHE A 153 -10.79 9.23 5.09
CA PHE A 153 -9.78 8.88 4.06
C PHE A 153 -10.40 8.40 2.75
N GLY A 154 -11.59 8.81 2.45
CA GLY A 154 -12.20 8.57 1.16
C GLY A 154 -13.71 8.65 1.19
N VAL A 155 -14.26 9.41 0.27
CA VAL A 155 -15.69 9.48 -0.01
C VAL A 155 -15.95 8.65 -1.26
N GLN A 156 -16.74 7.58 -1.12
CA GLN A 156 -17.05 6.67 -2.23
C GLN A 156 -17.87 7.36 -3.31
N LYS A 157 -17.41 7.29 -4.56
CA LYS A 157 -18.16 7.76 -5.73
C LYS A 157 -19.20 6.75 -6.21
N GLN A 158 -19.06 5.51 -5.78
CA GLN A 158 -19.96 4.39 -6.03
C GLN A 158 -19.86 3.40 -4.85
N PRO A 159 -20.82 2.48 -4.65
CA PRO A 159 -20.67 1.44 -3.65
C PRO A 159 -19.44 0.59 -3.92
N LEU A 160 -18.58 0.41 -2.91
CA LEU A 160 -17.33 -0.34 -3.01
C LEU A 160 -17.29 -1.49 -2.01
N GLN A 161 -16.62 -2.55 -2.40
CA GLN A 161 -16.28 -3.70 -1.54
C GLN A 161 -14.78 -3.99 -1.64
N LEU A 162 -14.26 -4.65 -0.63
CA LEU A 162 -12.89 -5.15 -0.60
C LEU A 162 -12.88 -6.66 -0.71
N ILE A 163 -11.96 -7.21 -1.49
CA ILE A 163 -11.63 -8.63 -1.47
C ILE A 163 -10.32 -8.84 -0.71
N VAL A 164 -10.19 -9.97 -0.05
CA VAL A 164 -8.97 -10.37 0.64
C VAL A 164 -8.17 -11.29 -0.27
N MET A 165 -6.91 -10.93 -0.51
CA MET A 165 -5.96 -11.77 -1.24
C MET A 165 -4.83 -12.19 -0.30
N GLU A 166 -4.26 -13.37 -0.54
CA GLU A 166 -3.18 -13.92 0.27
C GLU A 166 -2.15 -14.67 -0.55
N LYS A 167 -0.97 -14.77 0.04
CA LYS A 167 0.13 -15.59 -0.47
C LYS A 167 0.82 -16.29 0.70
N PRO A 168 0.93 -17.63 0.70
CA PRO A 168 1.72 -18.35 1.69
C PRO A 168 3.21 -18.02 1.51
N ILE A 169 3.91 -17.97 2.63
CA ILE A 169 5.35 -17.66 2.67
C ILE A 169 6.13 -18.89 3.20
#